data_38d0923cc6d1905f4018169befad6faa
#
_entry.id   38d0923cc6d1905f4018169befad6faa
#
_cell.length_a   1.000
_cell.length_b   1.000
_cell.length_c   1.000
_cell.angle_alpha   90.00
_cell.angle_beta   90.00
_cell.angle_gamma   90.00
#
_symmetry.space_group_name_H-M   'P 1'
#
loop_
_entity.id
_entity.type
_entity.pdbx_description
1 polymer ?
#
loop_
_entity_poly.entity_id
_entity_poly.type
_entity_poly.pdbx_seq_one_letter_code
_entity_poly.pdbx_strand_id
1 'polypeptide(L)'
;MVKEVNFTEKVPISHHLIEIKDRVIQVGIVVALFFGLCFYFIEFFLLWLEDPLPKQFAELTFITPTEPFFTNMKVSFMGSVFISMPWILYHLWGFIAPGLKVKEKKITAMFVSFGTAFFLFCGIFCYFLVLPLGLKFLLAYGSNYWKMQVTIGFYFSFVVKLIMAFAFAFQTPLLMVLLTKFGVINTVKMRLYRKWAFLGTFALAAVLTPPDIITQVLLAFPLYALYEFGIVVSRFFEDPKNREMAFRQMQAEAEAKKAAKEATKIAAEKRKAAAKAAKKARKVPR
;
A
#
# COMPACT_ATOMS: atom_id res chain seq x y z
N MET A 1 -26.37 -26.53 26.47
CA MET A 1 -25.51 -27.47 25.68
C MET A 1 -24.90 -26.70 24.54
N VAL A 2 -23.64 -26.30 24.67
CA VAL A 2 -22.89 -25.59 23.62
C VAL A 2 -22.28 -26.67 22.76
N LYS A 3 -22.73 -26.79 21.49
CA LYS A 3 -22.14 -27.70 20.49
C LYS A 3 -20.68 -27.28 20.27
N GLU A 4 -19.76 -28.15 20.64
CA GLU A 4 -18.36 -28.04 20.23
C GLU A 4 -18.28 -28.15 18.71
N VAL A 5 -17.88 -27.09 18.06
CA VAL A 5 -17.64 -27.05 16.62
C VAL A 5 -16.30 -27.72 16.37
N ASN A 6 -16.33 -28.93 15.78
CA ASN A 6 -15.15 -29.66 15.33
C ASN A 6 -14.45 -28.89 14.19
N PHE A 7 -13.27 -28.35 14.46
CA PHE A 7 -12.43 -27.54 13.55
C PHE A 7 -11.71 -28.35 12.45
N THR A 8 -12.18 -29.54 12.11
CA THR A 8 -11.58 -30.38 11.05
C THR A 8 -12.36 -30.40 9.73
N GLU A 9 -13.50 -29.72 9.63
CA GLU A 9 -14.19 -29.62 8.33
C GLU A 9 -13.50 -28.51 7.50
N LYS A 10 -12.94 -28.92 6.36
CA LYS A 10 -12.47 -28.00 5.30
C LYS A 10 -13.67 -27.18 4.86
N VAL A 11 -13.78 -25.95 5.34
CA VAL A 11 -14.83 -25.01 4.93
C VAL A 11 -14.72 -24.83 3.41
N PRO A 12 -15.74 -25.13 2.62
CA PRO A 12 -15.67 -25.02 1.17
C PRO A 12 -15.40 -23.57 0.77
N ILE A 13 -14.57 -23.37 -0.26
CA ILE A 13 -14.17 -22.06 -0.80
C ILE A 13 -15.38 -21.16 -1.08
N SER A 14 -16.53 -21.77 -1.45
CA SER A 14 -17.80 -21.07 -1.66
C SER A 14 -18.30 -20.29 -0.42
N HIS A 15 -18.14 -20.84 0.78
CA HIS A 15 -18.53 -20.18 2.02
C HIS A 15 -17.70 -18.92 2.26
N HIS A 16 -16.41 -19.00 1.97
CA HIS A 16 -15.48 -17.85 2.11
C HIS A 16 -15.81 -16.72 1.12
N LEU A 17 -16.20 -17.08 -0.12
CA LEU A 17 -16.65 -16.09 -1.11
C LEU A 17 -17.97 -15.41 -0.72
N ILE A 18 -18.90 -16.14 -0.13
CA ILE A 18 -20.17 -15.56 0.37
C ILE A 18 -19.88 -14.59 1.51
N GLU A 19 -18.98 -14.93 2.43
CA GLU A 19 -18.58 -14.06 3.53
C GLU A 19 -17.95 -12.76 3.03
N ILE A 20 -17.04 -12.81 2.04
CA ILE A 20 -16.48 -11.62 1.41
C ILE A 20 -17.58 -10.74 0.83
N LYS A 21 -18.49 -11.33 0.03
CA LYS A 21 -19.59 -10.60 -0.59
C LYS A 21 -20.41 -9.83 0.44
N ASP A 22 -20.83 -10.49 1.51
CA ASP A 22 -21.68 -9.89 2.53
C ASP A 22 -20.96 -8.75 3.27
N ARG A 23 -19.66 -8.91 3.57
CA ARG A 23 -18.84 -7.87 4.18
C ARG A 23 -18.65 -6.68 3.26
N VAL A 24 -18.38 -6.90 1.97
CA VAL A 24 -18.22 -5.84 0.97
C VAL A 24 -19.53 -5.05 0.80
N ILE A 25 -20.66 -5.73 0.80
CA ILE A 25 -21.98 -5.07 0.71
C ILE A 25 -22.22 -4.20 1.96
N GLN A 26 -21.95 -4.69 3.17
CA GLN A 26 -22.11 -3.92 4.40
C GLN A 26 -21.21 -2.69 4.44
N VAL A 27 -19.96 -2.83 4.04
CA VAL A 27 -19.02 -1.71 3.91
C VAL A 27 -19.53 -0.71 2.87
N GLY A 28 -19.98 -1.19 1.70
CA GLY A 28 -20.52 -0.35 0.63
C GLY A 28 -21.74 0.46 1.06
N ILE A 29 -22.67 -0.13 1.82
CA ILE A 29 -23.85 0.56 2.35
C ILE A 29 -23.43 1.69 3.31
N VAL A 30 -22.51 1.43 4.23
CA VAL A 30 -22.03 2.44 5.20
C VAL A 30 -21.29 3.57 4.49
N VAL A 31 -20.41 3.25 3.53
CA VAL A 31 -19.73 4.26 2.71
C VAL A 31 -20.72 5.09 1.91
N ALA A 32 -21.74 4.49 1.30
CA ALA A 32 -22.77 5.21 0.54
C ALA A 32 -23.60 6.14 1.45
N LEU A 33 -23.93 5.71 2.67
CA LEU A 33 -24.64 6.53 3.63
C LEU A 33 -23.81 7.77 4.02
N PHE A 34 -22.54 7.56 4.39
CA PHE A 34 -21.64 8.67 4.72
C PHE A 34 -21.30 9.53 3.50
N PHE A 35 -21.32 8.97 2.28
CA PHE A 35 -21.17 9.75 1.05
C PHE A 35 -22.30 10.77 0.91
N GLY A 36 -23.55 10.36 1.12
CA GLY A 36 -24.67 11.30 1.11
C GLY A 36 -24.55 12.41 2.17
N LEU A 37 -24.09 12.03 3.38
CA LEU A 37 -23.85 13.00 4.45
C LEU A 37 -22.73 13.98 4.10
N CYS A 38 -21.57 13.49 3.61
CA CYS A 38 -20.45 14.34 3.20
C CYS A 38 -20.81 15.24 2.01
N PHE A 39 -21.64 14.73 1.09
CA PHE A 39 -22.11 15.51 -0.04
C PHE A 39 -23.05 16.65 0.39
N TYR A 40 -23.87 16.43 1.42
CA TYR A 40 -24.71 17.46 2.01
C TYR A 40 -23.88 18.58 2.67
N PHE A 41 -22.76 18.24 3.32
CA PHE A 41 -21.85 19.18 3.97
C PHE A 41 -20.60 19.51 3.12
N ILE A 42 -20.72 19.44 1.81
CA ILE A 42 -19.56 19.51 0.90
C ILE A 42 -18.79 20.83 1.02
N GLU A 43 -19.49 21.94 1.22
CA GLU A 43 -18.89 23.28 1.33
C GLU A 43 -17.86 23.35 2.47
N PHE A 44 -18.16 22.71 3.60
CA PHE A 44 -17.24 22.63 4.73
C PHE A 44 -15.94 21.90 4.36
N PHE A 45 -16.07 20.77 3.65
CA PHE A 45 -14.91 20.00 3.22
C PHE A 45 -14.06 20.73 2.17
N LEU A 46 -14.72 21.44 1.25
CA LEU A 46 -14.00 22.21 0.22
C LEU A 46 -13.21 23.34 0.86
N LEU A 47 -13.81 24.13 1.73
CA LEU A 47 -13.15 25.24 2.42
C LEU A 47 -11.95 24.74 3.24
N TRP A 48 -12.12 23.63 3.96
CA TRP A 48 -11.04 23.04 4.75
C TRP A 48 -9.89 22.52 3.88
N LEU A 49 -10.19 21.89 2.75
CA LEU A 49 -9.16 21.39 1.85
C LEU A 49 -8.49 22.51 1.03
N GLU A 50 -9.10 23.67 0.88
CA GLU A 50 -8.56 24.84 0.18
C GLU A 50 -7.55 25.64 1.06
N ASP A 51 -7.66 25.55 2.39
CA ASP A 51 -6.82 26.31 3.34
C ASP A 51 -5.30 26.12 3.13
N PRO A 52 -4.76 24.94 2.77
CA PRO A 52 -3.33 24.78 2.47
C PRO A 52 -2.86 25.46 1.19
N LEU A 53 -3.77 25.97 0.34
CA LEU A 53 -3.41 26.64 -0.90
C LEU A 53 -2.84 28.05 -0.59
N PRO A 54 -1.67 28.43 -1.14
CA PRO A 54 -1.14 29.78 -0.94
C PRO A 54 -2.12 30.83 -1.47
N LYS A 55 -2.35 31.90 -0.69
CA LYS A 55 -3.35 32.94 -0.98
C LYS A 55 -3.26 33.57 -2.38
N GLN A 56 -2.07 33.60 -2.97
CA GLN A 56 -1.85 34.09 -4.33
C GLN A 56 -2.48 33.22 -5.42
N PHE A 57 -2.87 31.98 -5.09
CA PHE A 57 -3.53 31.01 -5.98
C PHE A 57 -4.92 30.63 -5.47
N ALA A 58 -5.48 31.35 -4.49
CA ALA A 58 -6.77 31.04 -3.88
C ALA A 58 -7.97 31.26 -4.84
N GLU A 59 -7.77 32.00 -5.94
CA GLU A 59 -8.79 32.15 -6.98
C GLU A 59 -8.78 30.91 -7.89
N LEU A 60 -9.46 29.84 -7.42
CA LEU A 60 -9.63 28.62 -8.19
C LEU A 60 -10.60 28.86 -9.35
N THR A 61 -10.19 28.46 -10.56
CA THR A 61 -11.00 28.56 -11.75
C THR A 61 -11.49 27.18 -12.21
N PHE A 62 -12.57 27.12 -12.99
CA PHE A 62 -12.98 25.89 -13.66
C PHE A 62 -13.03 26.11 -15.17
N ILE A 63 -12.63 25.12 -15.94
CA ILE A 63 -12.60 25.18 -17.41
C ILE A 63 -13.91 24.60 -17.96
N THR A 64 -14.39 23.53 -17.35
CA THR A 64 -15.63 22.87 -17.78
C THR A 64 -16.72 22.98 -16.72
N PRO A 65 -17.99 23.20 -17.11
CA PRO A 65 -19.10 23.30 -16.14
C PRO A 65 -19.30 22.07 -15.26
N THR A 66 -18.77 20.91 -15.69
CA THR A 66 -18.87 19.64 -14.97
C THR A 66 -17.80 19.46 -13.89
N GLU A 67 -16.71 20.24 -13.92
CA GLU A 67 -15.61 20.13 -12.94
C GLU A 67 -16.07 20.28 -11.49
N PRO A 68 -16.86 21.29 -11.10
CA PRO A 68 -17.31 21.45 -9.72
C PRO A 68 -18.12 20.23 -9.25
N PHE A 69 -19.00 19.68 -10.09
CA PHE A 69 -19.81 18.52 -9.74
C PHE A 69 -18.96 17.29 -9.45
N PHE A 70 -18.04 16.93 -10.36
CA PHE A 70 -17.15 15.78 -10.15
C PHE A 70 -16.19 16.00 -8.99
N THR A 71 -15.79 17.24 -8.73
CA THR A 71 -14.95 17.59 -7.57
C THR A 71 -15.71 17.34 -6.28
N ASN A 72 -16.95 17.80 -6.19
CA ASN A 72 -17.80 17.57 -5.03
C ASN A 72 -17.97 16.06 -4.76
N MET A 73 -18.21 15.27 -5.81
CA MET A 73 -18.30 13.80 -5.69
C MET A 73 -17.00 13.19 -5.16
N LYS A 74 -15.85 13.58 -5.68
CA LYS A 74 -14.53 13.04 -5.25
C LYS A 74 -14.23 13.38 -3.80
N VAL A 75 -14.47 14.63 -3.40
CA VAL A 75 -14.22 15.09 -2.03
C VAL A 75 -15.17 14.41 -1.06
N SER A 76 -16.46 14.30 -1.41
CA SER A 76 -17.45 13.59 -0.59
C SER A 76 -17.11 12.10 -0.44
N PHE A 77 -16.63 11.46 -1.51
CA PHE A 77 -16.18 10.08 -1.45
C PHE A 77 -14.97 9.92 -0.52
N MET A 78 -13.99 10.80 -0.61
CA MET A 78 -12.85 10.81 0.32
C MET A 78 -13.32 10.94 1.77
N GLY A 79 -14.15 11.94 2.06
CA GLY A 79 -14.72 12.15 3.41
C GLY A 79 -15.47 10.93 3.93
N SER A 80 -16.29 10.30 3.08
CA SER A 80 -17.03 9.09 3.44
C SER A 80 -16.14 7.92 3.80
N VAL A 81 -15.03 7.71 3.07
CA VAL A 81 -14.04 6.67 3.37
C VAL A 81 -13.34 6.96 4.71
N PHE A 82 -12.97 8.22 4.97
CA PHE A 82 -12.34 8.61 6.24
C PHE A 82 -13.26 8.35 7.44
N ILE A 83 -14.53 8.73 7.34
CA ILE A 83 -15.50 8.50 8.42
C ILE A 83 -15.82 7.02 8.59
N SER A 84 -15.92 6.28 7.48
CA SER A 84 -16.22 4.83 7.48
C SER A 84 -15.03 3.96 7.87
N MET A 85 -13.81 4.52 8.02
CA MET A 85 -12.58 3.73 8.20
C MET A 85 -12.61 2.75 9.37
N PRO A 86 -13.17 3.10 10.56
CA PRO A 86 -13.31 2.12 11.65
C PRO A 86 -14.13 0.90 11.24
N TRP A 87 -15.21 1.13 10.49
CA TRP A 87 -16.10 0.08 9.99
C TRP A 87 -15.44 -0.77 8.92
N ILE A 88 -14.75 -0.12 7.96
CA ILE A 88 -13.98 -0.80 6.91
C ILE A 88 -12.93 -1.71 7.54
N LEU A 89 -12.16 -1.20 8.49
CA LEU A 89 -11.14 -2.00 9.18
C LEU A 89 -11.76 -3.14 10.00
N TYR A 90 -12.87 -2.90 10.68
CA TYR A 90 -13.56 -3.95 11.42
C TYR A 90 -13.94 -5.13 10.51
N HIS A 91 -14.52 -4.87 9.35
CA HIS A 91 -14.89 -5.92 8.40
C HIS A 91 -13.67 -6.57 7.74
N LEU A 92 -12.64 -5.78 7.41
CA LEU A 92 -11.38 -6.28 6.84
C LEU A 92 -10.68 -7.23 7.84
N TRP A 93 -10.55 -6.79 9.10
CA TRP A 93 -9.94 -7.61 10.15
C TRP A 93 -10.78 -8.82 10.50
N GLY A 94 -12.10 -8.66 10.56
CA GLY A 94 -13.02 -9.77 10.77
C GLY A 94 -12.97 -10.85 9.67
N PHE A 95 -12.59 -10.46 8.44
CA PHE A 95 -12.36 -11.40 7.34
C PHE A 95 -11.02 -12.13 7.45
N ILE A 96 -9.96 -11.43 7.86
CA ILE A 96 -8.62 -12.01 8.01
C ILE A 96 -8.52 -12.88 9.28
N ALA A 97 -9.37 -12.62 10.26
CA ALA A 97 -9.35 -13.23 11.59
C ALA A 97 -10.12 -14.57 11.80
N PRO A 98 -10.84 -15.20 10.86
CA PRO A 98 -11.54 -16.48 11.14
C PRO A 98 -10.59 -17.63 11.49
N GLY A 99 -9.29 -17.51 11.24
CA GLY A 99 -8.26 -18.42 11.75
C GLY A 99 -7.88 -18.24 13.21
N LEU A 100 -8.42 -17.23 13.91
CA LEU A 100 -8.06 -16.84 15.26
C LEU A 100 -9.02 -17.46 16.28
N LYS A 101 -8.46 -18.15 17.29
CA LYS A 101 -9.22 -18.74 18.43
C LYS A 101 -10.00 -17.65 19.18
N VAL A 102 -11.13 -18.03 19.80
CA VAL A 102 -12.08 -17.16 20.53
C VAL A 102 -11.42 -16.19 21.54
N LYS A 103 -10.21 -16.48 22.02
CA LYS A 103 -9.41 -15.59 22.90
C LYS A 103 -8.87 -14.32 22.22
N GLU A 104 -9.03 -14.16 20.93
CA GLU A 104 -8.36 -13.12 20.14
C GLU A 104 -9.26 -11.98 19.65
N LYS A 105 -10.56 -11.95 20.04
CA LYS A 105 -11.45 -10.80 19.77
C LYS A 105 -10.88 -9.47 20.30
N LYS A 106 -10.16 -9.53 21.43
CA LYS A 106 -9.49 -8.35 22.01
C LYS A 106 -8.35 -7.85 21.10
N ILE A 107 -7.69 -8.76 20.40
CA ILE A 107 -6.62 -8.43 19.44
C ILE A 107 -7.23 -7.74 18.21
N THR A 108 -8.34 -8.26 17.67
CA THR A 108 -9.04 -7.62 16.55
C THR A 108 -9.47 -6.19 16.89
N ALA A 109 -10.08 -5.98 18.06
CA ALA A 109 -10.47 -4.64 18.51
C ALA A 109 -9.26 -3.70 18.62
N MET A 110 -8.14 -4.18 19.16
CA MET A 110 -6.90 -3.42 19.25
C MET A 110 -6.37 -3.04 17.85
N PHE A 111 -6.33 -3.97 16.89
CA PHE A 111 -5.90 -3.68 15.53
C PHE A 111 -6.82 -2.69 14.81
N VAL A 112 -8.13 -2.79 14.97
CA VAL A 112 -9.10 -1.83 14.43
C VAL A 112 -8.85 -0.44 15.02
N SER A 113 -8.70 -0.32 16.33
CA SER A 113 -8.47 0.97 16.98
C SER A 113 -7.15 1.60 16.57
N PHE A 114 -6.04 0.83 16.59
CA PHE A 114 -4.74 1.32 16.12
C PHE A 114 -4.73 1.64 14.64
N GLY A 115 -5.34 0.79 13.82
CA GLY A 115 -5.44 1.02 12.37
C GLY A 115 -6.22 2.28 12.04
N THR A 116 -7.34 2.52 12.73
CA THR A 116 -8.12 3.75 12.56
C THR A 116 -7.35 4.98 13.02
N ALA A 117 -6.76 4.93 14.22
CA ALA A 117 -5.97 6.04 14.74
C ALA A 117 -4.79 6.36 13.80
N PHE A 118 -4.12 5.33 13.29
CA PHE A 118 -3.00 5.48 12.38
C PHE A 118 -3.41 6.02 11.01
N PHE A 119 -4.58 5.62 10.51
CA PHE A 119 -5.17 6.15 9.28
C PHE A 119 -5.50 7.64 9.41
N LEU A 120 -6.17 8.03 10.49
CA LEU A 120 -6.51 9.42 10.76
C LEU A 120 -5.26 10.28 10.96
N PHE A 121 -4.30 9.78 11.72
CA PHE A 121 -3.00 10.44 11.91
C PHE A 121 -2.31 10.69 10.57
N CYS A 122 -2.36 9.73 9.66
CA CYS A 122 -1.79 9.89 8.33
C CYS A 122 -2.50 10.96 7.50
N GLY A 123 -3.82 11.00 7.54
CA GLY A 123 -4.58 12.07 6.87
C GLY A 123 -4.13 13.44 7.34
N ILE A 124 -4.01 13.61 8.67
CA ILE A 124 -3.52 14.83 9.32
C ILE A 124 -2.07 15.12 8.91
N PHE A 125 -1.18 14.15 8.97
CA PHE A 125 0.21 14.27 8.56
C PHE A 125 0.34 14.69 7.08
N CYS A 126 -0.42 14.05 6.22
CA CYS A 126 -0.44 14.36 4.79
C CYS A 126 -0.95 15.78 4.54
N TYR A 127 -2.03 16.17 5.20
CA TYR A 127 -2.64 17.50 5.07
C TYR A 127 -1.72 18.63 5.54
N PHE A 128 -1.09 18.50 6.71
CA PHE A 128 -0.28 19.57 7.29
C PHE A 128 1.17 19.58 6.80
N LEU A 129 1.72 18.45 6.39
CA LEU A 129 3.14 18.37 6.02
C LEU A 129 3.34 18.10 4.53
N VAL A 130 2.77 17.02 4.00
CA VAL A 130 3.08 16.56 2.64
C VAL A 130 2.42 17.45 1.60
N LEU A 131 1.16 17.82 1.81
CA LEU A 131 0.40 18.64 0.89
C LEU A 131 0.98 20.05 0.72
N PRO A 132 1.31 20.83 1.79
CA PRO A 132 1.91 22.15 1.61
C PRO A 132 3.29 22.09 0.96
N LEU A 133 4.12 21.09 1.29
CA LEU A 133 5.42 20.90 0.66
C LEU A 133 5.30 20.61 -0.83
N GLY A 134 4.39 19.71 -1.20
CA GLY A 134 4.11 19.35 -2.59
C GLY A 134 3.57 20.54 -3.39
N LEU A 135 2.60 21.27 -2.83
CA LEU A 135 2.03 22.48 -3.46
C LEU A 135 3.07 23.58 -3.62
N LYS A 136 3.85 23.87 -2.57
CA LYS A 136 4.92 24.89 -2.63
C LYS A 136 5.90 24.60 -3.76
N PHE A 137 6.28 23.34 -3.92
CA PHE A 137 7.18 22.94 -5.00
C PHE A 137 6.53 23.09 -6.38
N LEU A 138 5.33 22.52 -6.58
CA LEU A 138 4.62 22.56 -7.85
C LEU A 138 4.29 23.98 -8.31
N LEU A 139 3.85 24.84 -7.38
CA LEU A 139 3.47 26.22 -7.69
C LEU A 139 4.66 27.15 -7.86
N ALA A 140 5.81 26.85 -7.23
CA ALA A 140 7.03 27.64 -7.41
C ALA A 140 7.69 27.38 -8.78
N TYR A 141 7.47 26.19 -9.36
CA TYR A 141 8.08 25.83 -10.63
C TYR A 141 7.40 26.55 -11.82
N GLY A 142 8.06 27.54 -12.38
CA GLY A 142 7.54 28.30 -13.53
C GLY A 142 6.81 29.61 -13.19
N SER A 143 6.60 29.94 -11.91
CA SER A 143 5.93 31.17 -11.49
C SER A 143 6.63 32.47 -11.95
N ASN A 144 7.91 32.39 -12.29
CA ASN A 144 8.69 33.55 -12.76
C ASN A 144 8.43 33.92 -14.24
N TYR A 145 7.84 32.99 -15.02
CA TYR A 145 7.66 33.18 -16.45
C TYR A 145 6.20 33.16 -16.90
N TRP A 146 5.32 32.50 -16.16
CA TRP A 146 3.91 32.32 -16.52
C TRP A 146 2.96 32.62 -15.37
N LYS A 147 1.81 33.20 -15.70
CA LYS A 147 0.68 33.32 -14.76
C LYS A 147 0.02 31.95 -14.64
N MET A 148 0.23 31.28 -13.52
CA MET A 148 -0.37 29.99 -13.25
C MET A 148 -1.81 30.19 -12.80
N GLN A 149 -2.76 29.55 -13.51
CA GLN A 149 -4.13 29.41 -13.08
C GLN A 149 -4.37 27.98 -12.58
N VAL A 150 -4.80 27.86 -11.34
CA VAL A 150 -5.10 26.56 -10.73
C VAL A 150 -6.56 26.25 -10.92
N THR A 151 -6.89 25.14 -11.59
CA THR A 151 -8.27 24.71 -11.75
C THR A 151 -8.78 23.90 -10.57
N ILE A 152 -10.05 24.04 -10.24
CA ILE A 152 -10.74 23.29 -9.18
C ILE A 152 -10.52 21.78 -9.35
N GLY A 153 -10.77 21.29 -10.57
CA GLY A 153 -10.65 19.86 -10.87
C GLY A 153 -9.25 19.29 -10.67
N PHE A 154 -8.22 20.05 -11.06
CA PHE A 154 -6.82 19.65 -10.87
C PHE A 154 -6.44 19.65 -9.39
N TYR A 155 -6.71 20.77 -8.69
CA TYR A 155 -6.34 20.94 -7.29
C TYR A 155 -6.96 19.86 -6.39
N PHE A 156 -8.28 19.76 -6.37
CA PHE A 156 -8.95 18.78 -5.50
C PHE A 156 -8.69 17.33 -5.90
N SER A 157 -8.51 17.05 -7.21
CA SER A 157 -8.11 15.69 -7.62
C SER A 157 -6.72 15.33 -7.12
N PHE A 158 -5.77 16.27 -7.14
CA PHE A 158 -4.44 16.08 -6.57
C PHE A 158 -4.49 15.86 -5.06
N VAL A 159 -5.20 16.74 -4.33
CA VAL A 159 -5.34 16.67 -2.87
C VAL A 159 -5.98 15.34 -2.45
N VAL A 160 -7.11 14.97 -3.06
CA VAL A 160 -7.83 13.73 -2.75
C VAL A 160 -6.96 12.51 -3.01
N LYS A 161 -6.31 12.43 -4.19
CA LYS A 161 -5.41 11.31 -4.52
C LYS A 161 -4.27 11.21 -3.53
N LEU A 162 -3.64 12.34 -3.19
CA LEU A 162 -2.51 12.39 -2.29
C LEU A 162 -2.89 11.90 -0.88
N ILE A 163 -3.92 12.48 -0.28
CA ILE A 163 -4.38 12.12 1.06
C ILE A 163 -4.82 10.67 1.13
N MET A 164 -5.62 10.19 0.15
CA MET A 164 -6.08 8.81 0.11
C MET A 164 -4.92 7.82 -0.03
N ALA A 165 -3.98 8.09 -0.93
CA ALA A 165 -2.83 7.21 -1.14
C ALA A 165 -1.95 7.09 0.11
N PHE A 166 -1.67 8.22 0.77
CA PHE A 166 -0.94 8.21 2.05
C PHE A 166 -1.71 7.45 3.12
N ALA A 167 -3.00 7.72 3.27
CA ALA A 167 -3.85 7.07 4.26
C ALA A 167 -3.86 5.53 4.09
N PHE A 168 -3.95 5.05 2.85
CA PHE A 168 -3.85 3.61 2.56
C PHE A 168 -2.42 3.07 2.73
N ALA A 169 -1.39 3.82 2.32
CA ALA A 169 0.00 3.39 2.48
C ALA A 169 0.39 3.20 3.95
N PHE A 170 -0.17 4.00 4.85
CA PHE A 170 0.02 3.86 6.29
C PHE A 170 -0.63 2.59 6.88
N GLN A 171 -1.53 1.94 6.15
CA GLN A 171 -2.03 0.61 6.55
C GLN A 171 -0.98 -0.49 6.30
N THR A 172 0.03 -0.23 5.46
CA THR A 172 1.08 -1.21 5.14
C THR A 172 1.82 -1.74 6.38
N PRO A 173 2.32 -0.90 7.31
CA PRO A 173 2.99 -1.38 8.53
C PRO A 173 2.08 -2.27 9.38
N LEU A 174 0.80 -1.92 9.50
CA LEU A 174 -0.16 -2.69 10.27
C LEU A 174 -0.44 -4.05 9.63
N LEU A 175 -0.59 -4.08 8.31
CA LEU A 175 -0.73 -5.31 7.53
C LEU A 175 0.51 -6.21 7.67
N MET A 176 1.71 -5.62 7.61
CA MET A 176 2.98 -6.35 7.79
C MET A 176 3.06 -6.99 9.17
N VAL A 177 2.74 -6.26 10.23
CA VAL A 177 2.71 -6.78 11.61
C VAL A 177 1.74 -7.96 11.72
N LEU A 178 0.55 -7.83 11.15
CA LEU A 178 -0.44 -8.89 11.17
C LEU A 178 0.04 -10.16 10.46
N LEU A 179 0.50 -10.02 9.22
CA LEU A 179 1.00 -11.15 8.42
C LEU A 179 2.18 -11.86 9.11
N THR A 180 3.02 -11.09 9.80
CA THR A 180 4.13 -11.63 10.60
C THR A 180 3.62 -12.38 11.82
N LYS A 181 2.65 -11.82 12.53
CA LYS A 181 2.04 -12.46 13.71
C LYS A 181 1.37 -13.78 13.37
N PHE A 182 0.75 -13.89 12.19
CA PHE A 182 0.16 -15.13 11.70
C PHE A 182 1.18 -16.10 11.08
N GLY A 183 2.45 -15.71 11.01
CA GLY A 183 3.48 -16.55 10.40
C GLY A 183 3.39 -16.69 8.88
N VAL A 184 2.55 -15.88 8.21
CA VAL A 184 2.40 -15.88 6.74
C VAL A 184 3.66 -15.32 6.08
N ILE A 185 4.19 -14.23 6.65
CA ILE A 185 5.43 -13.60 6.20
C ILE A 185 6.34 -13.40 7.42
N ASN A 186 7.62 -13.47 7.24
CA ASN A 186 8.63 -13.19 8.26
C ASN A 186 9.47 -11.97 7.90
N THR A 187 10.07 -11.34 8.92
CA THR A 187 10.88 -10.12 8.72
C THR A 187 12.11 -10.37 7.84
N VAL A 188 12.59 -11.60 7.76
CA VAL A 188 13.71 -12.00 6.89
C VAL A 188 13.30 -11.87 5.42
N LYS A 189 12.14 -12.40 5.04
CA LYS A 189 11.58 -12.26 3.69
C LYS A 189 11.26 -10.80 3.36
N MET A 190 10.69 -10.02 4.30
CA MET A 190 10.42 -8.60 4.09
C MET A 190 11.69 -7.82 3.73
N ARG A 191 12.81 -8.09 4.42
CA ARG A 191 14.10 -7.48 4.10
C ARG A 191 14.62 -7.86 2.71
N LEU A 192 14.34 -9.07 2.25
CA LEU A 192 14.72 -9.50 0.91
C LEU A 192 13.92 -8.73 -0.17
N TYR A 193 12.65 -8.39 0.12
CA TYR A 193 11.76 -7.67 -0.80
C TYR A 193 11.93 -6.14 -0.78
N ARG A 194 12.89 -5.57 -0.02
CA ARG A 194 13.17 -4.14 0.04
C ARG A 194 13.31 -3.47 -1.33
N LYS A 195 14.01 -4.13 -2.25
CA LYS A 195 14.20 -3.63 -3.63
C LYS A 195 12.87 -3.47 -4.37
N TRP A 196 11.97 -4.45 -4.21
CA TRP A 196 10.65 -4.43 -4.82
C TRP A 196 9.72 -3.43 -4.15
N ALA A 197 9.81 -3.30 -2.83
CA ALA A 197 9.08 -2.27 -2.10
C ALA A 197 9.52 -0.87 -2.51
N PHE A 198 10.82 -0.62 -2.64
CA PHE A 198 11.36 0.63 -3.15
C PHE A 198 10.83 0.94 -4.55
N LEU A 199 10.91 -0.01 -5.48
CA LEU A 199 10.36 0.16 -6.83
C LEU A 199 8.85 0.42 -6.81
N GLY A 200 8.11 -0.31 -5.97
CA GLY A 200 6.66 -0.14 -5.81
C GLY A 200 6.28 1.23 -5.26
N THR A 201 7.02 1.78 -4.30
CA THR A 201 6.76 3.15 -3.79
C THR A 201 7.00 4.22 -4.85
N PHE A 202 8.02 4.07 -5.68
CA PHE A 202 8.27 4.98 -6.81
C PHE A 202 7.20 4.86 -7.90
N ALA A 203 6.75 3.64 -8.21
CA ALA A 203 5.64 3.44 -9.14
C ALA A 203 4.34 4.07 -8.63
N LEU A 204 4.04 3.90 -7.34
CA LEU A 204 2.88 4.53 -6.70
C LEU A 204 3.00 6.06 -6.74
N ALA A 205 4.15 6.61 -6.38
CA ALA A 205 4.40 8.04 -6.43
C ALA A 205 4.21 8.61 -7.84
N ALA A 206 4.67 7.91 -8.89
CA ALA A 206 4.50 8.34 -10.28
C ALA A 206 3.04 8.41 -10.74
N VAL A 207 2.17 7.57 -10.17
CA VAL A 207 0.71 7.61 -10.46
C VAL A 207 0.04 8.79 -9.75
N LEU A 208 0.57 9.19 -8.59
CA LEU A 208 -0.02 10.23 -7.74
C LEU A 208 0.40 11.64 -8.12
N THR A 209 1.64 11.81 -8.56
CA THR A 209 2.19 13.12 -8.94
C THR A 209 2.12 13.36 -10.45
N PRO A 210 2.09 14.63 -10.88
CA PRO A 210 2.48 14.96 -12.24
C PRO A 210 3.84 14.35 -12.58
N PRO A 211 4.16 14.12 -13.87
CA PRO A 211 5.39 13.44 -14.27
C PRO A 211 6.62 14.35 -14.07
N ASP A 212 7.00 14.56 -12.81
CA ASP A 212 8.24 15.24 -12.42
C ASP A 212 9.02 14.43 -11.39
N ILE A 213 10.34 14.38 -11.54
CA ILE A 213 11.24 13.54 -10.74
C ILE A 213 11.29 14.02 -9.29
N ILE A 214 11.21 15.33 -9.05
CA ILE A 214 11.43 15.89 -7.71
C ILE A 214 10.23 15.60 -6.79
N THR A 215 9.00 15.89 -7.24
CA THR A 215 7.80 15.56 -6.44
C THR A 215 7.63 14.05 -6.30
N GLN A 216 7.98 13.28 -7.31
CA GLN A 216 7.97 11.81 -7.24
C GLN A 216 8.91 11.30 -6.14
N VAL A 217 10.16 11.80 -6.08
CA VAL A 217 11.13 11.42 -5.03
C VAL A 217 10.65 11.87 -3.65
N LEU A 218 10.15 13.12 -3.54
CA LEU A 218 9.63 13.68 -2.30
C LEU A 218 8.49 12.83 -1.72
N LEU A 219 7.64 12.28 -2.59
CA LEU A 219 6.51 11.43 -2.20
C LEU A 219 6.95 9.99 -1.92
N ALA A 220 7.83 9.42 -2.73
CA ALA A 220 8.29 8.05 -2.60
C ALA A 220 9.05 7.82 -1.29
N PHE A 221 9.80 8.82 -0.82
CA PHE A 221 10.62 8.69 0.38
C PHE A 221 9.80 8.42 1.65
N PRO A 222 8.77 9.19 2.02
CA PRO A 222 7.91 8.86 3.15
C PRO A 222 7.21 7.51 3.00
N LEU A 223 6.76 7.15 1.79
CA LEU A 223 6.12 5.87 1.53
C LEU A 223 7.08 4.68 1.77
N TYR A 224 8.33 4.82 1.34
CA TYR A 224 9.36 3.82 1.60
C TYR A 224 9.74 3.75 3.09
N ALA A 225 9.83 4.91 3.76
CA ALA A 225 10.08 4.96 5.20
C ALA A 225 9.01 4.19 5.99
N LEU A 226 7.74 4.23 5.56
CA LEU A 226 6.66 3.43 6.16
C LEU A 226 6.89 1.93 6.03
N TYR A 227 7.39 1.47 4.89
CA TYR A 227 7.74 0.07 4.70
C TYR A 227 8.86 -0.36 5.65
N GLU A 228 9.93 0.43 5.77
CA GLU A 228 11.01 0.16 6.72
C GLU A 228 10.52 0.18 8.18
N PHE A 229 9.68 1.15 8.52
CA PHE A 229 9.01 1.20 9.83
C PHE A 229 8.19 -0.06 10.07
N GLY A 230 7.44 -0.53 9.06
CA GLY A 230 6.70 -1.78 9.11
C GLY A 230 7.59 -3.00 9.42
N ILE A 231 8.78 -3.10 8.82
CA ILE A 231 9.76 -4.16 9.13
C ILE A 231 10.20 -4.08 10.59
N VAL A 232 10.51 -2.87 11.08
CA VAL A 232 10.99 -2.66 12.45
C VAL A 232 9.90 -3.08 13.45
N VAL A 233 8.68 -2.60 13.27
CA VAL A 233 7.55 -2.92 14.16
C VAL A 233 7.22 -4.42 14.09
N SER A 234 7.17 -5.01 12.90
CA SER A 234 6.89 -6.44 12.71
C SER A 234 7.86 -7.33 13.49
N ARG A 235 9.12 -6.90 13.63
CA ARG A 235 10.15 -7.64 14.36
C ARG A 235 9.81 -7.84 15.85
N PHE A 236 9.09 -6.89 16.46
CA PHE A 236 8.69 -7.01 17.87
C PHE A 236 7.54 -8.01 18.09
N PHE A 237 6.75 -8.26 17.03
CA PHE A 237 5.61 -9.17 17.09
C PHE A 237 5.89 -10.54 16.47
N GLU A 238 7.08 -10.74 15.91
CA GLU A 238 7.51 -12.00 15.28
C GLU A 238 7.93 -13.03 16.34
N ASP A 239 7.42 -14.26 16.22
CA ASP A 239 7.89 -15.37 17.04
C ASP A 239 9.38 -15.68 16.69
N PRO A 240 10.29 -15.68 17.68
CA PRO A 240 11.71 -15.97 17.47
C PRO A 240 11.96 -17.29 16.72
N LYS A 241 11.14 -18.32 16.97
CA LYS A 241 11.24 -19.63 16.30
C LYS A 241 10.96 -19.52 14.80
N ASN A 242 9.91 -18.78 14.43
CA ASN A 242 9.57 -18.59 13.02
C ASN A 242 10.66 -17.82 12.26
N ARG A 243 11.29 -16.85 12.90
CA ARG A 243 12.41 -16.10 12.33
C ARG A 243 13.63 -16.97 12.11
N GLU A 244 13.96 -17.82 13.08
CA GLU A 244 15.12 -18.71 12.98
C GLU A 244 14.93 -19.78 11.89
N MET A 245 13.75 -20.39 11.82
CA MET A 245 13.41 -21.33 10.75
C MET A 245 13.50 -20.67 9.36
N ALA A 246 12.99 -19.46 9.22
CA ALA A 246 13.07 -18.73 7.96
C ALA A 246 14.51 -18.37 7.55
N PHE A 247 15.34 -18.03 8.52
CA PHE A 247 16.76 -17.76 8.27
C PHE A 247 17.49 -19.01 7.79
N ARG A 248 17.27 -20.15 8.44
CA ARG A 248 17.84 -21.45 8.02
C ARG A 248 17.37 -21.85 6.61
N GLN A 249 16.07 -21.67 6.31
CA GLN A 249 15.54 -21.95 4.96
C GLN A 249 16.20 -21.07 3.90
N MET A 250 16.37 -19.77 4.17
CA MET A 250 17.07 -18.87 3.23
C MET A 250 18.52 -19.23 3.00
N GLN A 251 19.23 -19.65 4.04
CA GLN A 251 20.61 -20.12 3.89
C GLN A 251 20.67 -21.38 3.01
N ALA A 252 19.81 -22.35 3.28
CA ALA A 252 19.73 -23.57 2.47
C ALA A 252 19.35 -23.27 1.00
N GLU A 253 18.39 -22.37 0.75
CA GLU A 253 18.06 -21.95 -0.62
C GLU A 253 19.20 -21.20 -1.32
N ALA A 254 19.97 -20.37 -0.58
CA ALA A 254 21.09 -19.64 -1.13
C ALA A 254 22.24 -20.59 -1.49
N GLU A 255 22.51 -21.61 -0.66
CA GLU A 255 23.49 -22.65 -0.92
C GLU A 255 23.06 -23.52 -2.12
N ALA A 256 21.81 -23.94 -2.17
CA ALA A 256 21.26 -24.70 -3.31
C ALA A 256 21.38 -23.92 -4.62
N LYS A 257 21.08 -22.61 -4.61
CA LYS A 257 21.23 -21.73 -5.78
C LYS A 257 22.69 -21.56 -6.20
N LYS A 258 23.65 -21.49 -5.24
CA LYS A 258 25.08 -21.43 -5.54
C LYS A 258 25.55 -22.74 -6.18
N ALA A 259 25.20 -23.88 -5.59
CA ALA A 259 25.51 -25.20 -6.12
C ALA A 259 24.92 -25.42 -7.53
N ALA A 260 23.67 -25.01 -7.76
CA ALA A 260 23.04 -25.11 -9.08
C ALA A 260 23.74 -24.22 -10.14
N LYS A 261 24.15 -23.00 -9.77
CA LYS A 261 24.93 -22.13 -10.67
C LYS A 261 26.33 -22.72 -11.01
N GLU A 262 26.96 -23.33 -10.03
CA GLU A 262 28.27 -23.95 -10.20
C GLU A 262 28.17 -25.20 -11.09
N ALA A 263 27.19 -26.05 -10.85
CA ALA A 263 26.86 -27.18 -11.71
C ALA A 263 26.56 -26.74 -13.17
N THR A 264 25.83 -25.66 -13.36
CA THR A 264 25.54 -25.12 -14.70
C THR A 264 26.79 -24.59 -15.39
N LYS A 265 27.70 -23.93 -14.64
CA LYS A 265 29.02 -23.50 -15.18
C LYS A 265 29.86 -24.68 -15.61
N ILE A 266 30.03 -25.71 -14.74
CA ILE A 266 30.79 -26.91 -15.05
C ILE A 266 30.22 -27.66 -16.25
N ALA A 267 28.88 -27.75 -16.36
CA ALA A 267 28.23 -28.35 -17.51
C ALA A 267 28.48 -27.54 -18.82
N ALA A 268 28.45 -26.22 -18.73
CA ALA A 268 28.77 -25.36 -19.88
C ALA A 268 30.25 -25.47 -20.34
N GLU A 269 31.18 -25.58 -19.39
CA GLU A 269 32.60 -25.79 -19.70
C GLU A 269 32.85 -27.17 -20.33
N LYS A 270 32.24 -28.22 -19.80
CA LYS A 270 32.32 -29.58 -20.40
C LYS A 270 31.75 -29.59 -21.82
N ARG A 271 30.61 -28.91 -22.09
CA ARG A 271 30.05 -28.78 -23.43
C ARG A 271 30.99 -28.03 -24.39
N LYS A 272 31.62 -26.91 -23.92
CA LYS A 272 32.60 -26.16 -24.74
C LYS A 272 33.86 -27.00 -25.02
N ALA A 273 34.36 -27.77 -24.05
CA ALA A 273 35.50 -28.68 -24.23
C ALA A 273 35.18 -29.81 -25.22
N ALA A 274 34.01 -30.45 -25.10
CA ALA A 274 33.55 -31.47 -26.02
C ALA A 274 33.38 -30.93 -27.46
N ALA A 275 32.80 -29.72 -27.62
CA ALA A 275 32.68 -29.07 -28.92
C ALA A 275 34.04 -28.73 -29.55
N LYS A 276 35.05 -28.30 -28.76
CA LYS A 276 36.40 -28.08 -29.22
C LYS A 276 37.08 -29.40 -29.67
N ALA A 277 36.92 -30.48 -28.91
CA ALA A 277 37.44 -31.79 -29.24
C ALA A 277 36.82 -32.34 -30.54
N ALA A 278 35.51 -32.24 -30.70
CA ALA A 278 34.81 -32.64 -31.94
C ALA A 278 35.27 -31.84 -33.16
N LYS A 279 35.52 -30.52 -33.00
CA LYS A 279 36.03 -29.65 -34.07
C LYS A 279 37.47 -29.97 -34.48
N LYS A 280 38.29 -30.42 -33.52
CA LYS A 280 39.67 -30.89 -33.74
C LYS A 280 39.70 -32.24 -34.46
N ALA A 281 38.82 -33.16 -34.08
CA ALA A 281 38.67 -34.46 -34.71
C ALA A 281 38.23 -34.37 -36.19
N ARG A 282 37.40 -33.38 -36.53
CA ARG A 282 36.95 -33.10 -37.93
C ARG A 282 38.00 -32.49 -38.82
N LYS A 283 39.10 -31.96 -38.26
CA LYS A 283 40.19 -31.31 -39.02
C LYS A 283 41.37 -32.21 -39.32
N VAL A 284 41.36 -33.49 -38.96
CA VAL A 284 42.38 -34.44 -39.33
C VAL A 284 42.04 -34.97 -40.73
N PRO A 285 42.83 -34.63 -41.79
CA PRO A 285 42.63 -35.18 -43.14
C PRO A 285 42.95 -36.65 -43.15
N ARG A 286 42.17 -37.47 -43.87
CA ARG A 286 42.47 -38.86 -44.21
C ARG A 286 43.63 -38.92 -45.19
#